data_704d60b86f5384d5e6c2e1051115bbf8
#
_entry.id   704d60b86f5384d5e6c2e1051115bbf8
#
_cell.length_a   1.000
_cell.length_b   1.000
_cell.length_c   1.000
_cell.angle_alpha   90.00
_cell.angle_beta   90.00
_cell.angle_gamma   90.00
#
_symmetry.space_group_name_H-M   'P 1'
#
loop_
_entity.id
_entity.type
_entity.pdbx_description
1 polymer ?
#
loop_
_entity_poly.entity_id
_entity_poly.type
_entity_poly.pdbx_seq_one_letter_code
_entity_poly.pdbx_strand_id
1 'polypeptide(L)'
;MKKTISIITFGGILMLFVYACSADFLDTKPANVISTAGVWDNADLAVQVVNGVYNALRADYATNSGYDGDLHFYDYRSSIMDMDRNWIWHTPTLFGVATPSSTEFLSAWKRYYELIHRANDVIANIKKTPGLSDGKKAQYIAECKFLRAYNYYRMNILWKGVPLYLEPVTAEECIKGRSTEQEIWDAVLTDLTACVEESNLPEKYAASSSEYGRITKAAAYSLRGKTYLWLKQYDKAEDDFRAITKMGYSLFGDYKALFKEANERCDEMIFTIPCIENPSGYGSVFNWAFGNRTTSGSGWNNYLPNPAFVDSYECVDGKPFSWDDYLPGYSTMTPRERSVFFLRDNLTDGEIKIMGSYGADMKQYLPDGNEARVKAAYANRDPRLAMNVITPYATYLGGVTGSAISYTLRWPYRGADDAEPYDIRTDTNDKFYYLIRKFVYEGTEHTIMERSPIDIPLIRYADVLLNLAEALTEQGKWEEAIPYVNDVRNRVGAQALNSNDYTTVKGLDDMRQRIRKERYWELAFEEYMFFDELRWGTWKEKKFYEGNGLMEVWGNTTYSYMWGGDYLWKWAVPASEMEKNSNLVQNEGWNN
;
A
#
# COMPACT_ATOMS: atom_id res chain seq x y z
N MET A 1 -79.79 7.60 39.69
CA MET A 1 -78.80 6.48 39.69
C MET A 1 -78.16 6.13 38.35
N LYS A 2 -78.87 6.09 37.23
CA LYS A 2 -78.22 5.72 35.90
C LYS A 2 -77.19 6.75 35.38
N LYS A 3 -77.30 8.03 35.64
CA LYS A 3 -76.32 9.06 35.19
C LYS A 3 -75.03 9.09 36.04
N THR A 4 -75.11 8.74 37.31
CA THR A 4 -73.93 8.72 38.21
C THR A 4 -73.05 7.54 37.97
N ILE A 5 -73.64 6.40 37.57
CA ILE A 5 -72.88 5.17 37.24
C ILE A 5 -72.07 5.35 35.90
N SER A 6 -72.64 6.02 34.90
CA SER A 6 -71.96 6.32 33.63
C SER A 6 -70.72 7.23 33.80
N ILE A 7 -70.77 8.20 34.73
CA ILE A 7 -69.64 9.14 34.97
C ILE A 7 -68.48 8.39 35.70
N ILE A 8 -68.79 7.49 36.65
CA ILE A 8 -67.77 6.71 37.35
C ILE A 8 -67.10 5.68 36.44
N THR A 9 -67.87 5.05 35.52
CA THR A 9 -67.33 4.11 34.53
C THR A 9 -66.44 4.79 33.50
N PHE A 10 -66.82 6.01 33.05
CA PHE A 10 -66.00 6.80 32.12
C PHE A 10 -64.73 7.38 32.77
N GLY A 11 -64.77 7.80 34.01
CA GLY A 11 -63.63 8.24 34.79
C GLY A 11 -62.64 7.10 35.09
N GLY A 12 -63.14 5.89 35.41
CA GLY A 12 -62.30 4.70 35.60
C GLY A 12 -61.60 4.22 34.35
N ILE A 13 -62.24 4.29 33.20
CA ILE A 13 -61.65 3.96 31.89
C ILE A 13 -60.60 5.01 31.49
N LEU A 14 -60.83 6.29 31.78
CA LEU A 14 -59.84 7.34 31.50
C LEU A 14 -58.60 7.24 32.38
N MET A 15 -58.76 6.86 33.64
CA MET A 15 -57.59 6.60 34.53
C MET A 15 -56.78 5.35 34.12
N LEU A 16 -57.41 4.32 33.56
CA LEU A 16 -56.72 3.14 33.06
C LEU A 16 -55.92 3.47 31.79
N PHE A 17 -56.33 4.40 30.95
CA PHE A 17 -55.56 4.86 29.79
C PHE A 17 -54.37 5.74 30.16
N VAL A 18 -54.38 6.45 31.27
CA VAL A 18 -53.25 7.30 31.70
C VAL A 18 -52.14 6.45 32.35
N TYR A 19 -52.48 5.29 32.93
CA TYR A 19 -51.44 4.35 33.44
C TYR A 19 -50.84 3.45 32.36
N ALA A 20 -51.41 3.36 31.16
CA ALA A 20 -50.89 2.55 30.05
C ALA A 20 -49.85 3.28 29.19
N CYS A 21 -49.64 4.60 29.42
CA CYS A 21 -48.53 5.35 28.80
C CYS A 21 -47.36 5.47 29.79
N SER A 22 -46.75 4.37 30.17
CA SER A 22 -45.39 4.43 30.70
C SER A 22 -44.43 4.66 29.52
N ALA A 23 -43.47 5.55 29.69
CA ALA A 23 -42.46 5.86 28.67
C ALA A 23 -41.72 4.60 28.18
N ASP A 24 -41.65 3.55 29.02
CA ASP A 24 -41.04 2.26 28.73
C ASP A 24 -41.78 1.44 27.66
N PHE A 25 -43.09 1.71 27.40
CA PHE A 25 -43.84 0.97 26.37
C PHE A 25 -43.48 1.41 24.94
N LEU A 26 -42.92 2.60 24.78
CA LEU A 26 -42.47 3.13 23.48
C LEU A 26 -40.97 2.88 23.23
N ASP A 27 -40.25 2.42 24.23
CA ASP A 27 -38.84 2.07 24.11
C ASP A 27 -38.68 0.58 23.72
N THR A 28 -39.41 0.18 22.69
CA THR A 28 -39.25 -1.14 22.07
C THR A 28 -37.93 -1.14 21.26
N LYS A 29 -36.87 -1.65 21.87
CA LYS A 29 -35.66 -2.01 21.11
C LYS A 29 -36.09 -3.03 20.03
N PRO A 30 -35.88 -2.76 18.74
CA PRO A 30 -36.22 -3.73 17.69
C PRO A 30 -35.49 -5.04 18.00
N ALA A 31 -36.22 -6.13 18.14
CA ALA A 31 -35.65 -7.45 18.47
C ALA A 31 -34.63 -7.95 17.43
N ASN A 32 -34.63 -7.36 16.24
CA ASN A 32 -33.81 -7.78 15.10
C ASN A 32 -32.71 -6.74 14.71
N VAL A 33 -32.55 -5.65 15.50
CA VAL A 33 -31.51 -4.65 15.25
C VAL A 33 -30.69 -4.52 16.54
N ILE A 34 -29.41 -4.79 16.44
CA ILE A 34 -28.45 -4.57 17.54
C ILE A 34 -28.38 -3.06 17.77
N SER A 35 -28.98 -2.56 18.87
CA SER A 35 -28.82 -1.15 19.23
C SER A 35 -27.40 -0.86 19.67
N THR A 36 -26.86 0.30 19.32
CA THR A 36 -25.51 0.75 19.72
C THR A 36 -25.31 0.66 21.26
N ALA A 37 -26.36 0.86 22.06
CA ALA A 37 -26.28 0.70 23.51
C ALA A 37 -26.15 -0.77 23.96
N GLY A 38 -26.84 -1.72 23.30
CA GLY A 38 -26.84 -3.13 23.68
C GLY A 38 -25.59 -3.91 23.25
N VAL A 39 -24.79 -3.38 22.33
CA VAL A 39 -23.55 -3.99 21.86
C VAL A 39 -22.55 -4.16 23.00
N TRP A 40 -22.44 -3.17 23.88
CA TRP A 40 -21.46 -3.16 24.96
C TRP A 40 -21.87 -3.98 26.18
N ASP A 41 -23.10 -4.49 26.20
CA ASP A 41 -23.61 -5.38 27.25
C ASP A 41 -23.26 -6.88 27.00
N ASN A 42 -22.63 -7.19 25.87
CA ASN A 42 -22.26 -8.55 25.46
C ASN A 42 -20.82 -8.60 24.96
N ALA A 43 -20.02 -9.52 25.51
CA ALA A 43 -18.60 -9.67 25.19
C ALA A 43 -18.35 -10.01 23.71
N ASP A 44 -19.13 -10.93 23.14
CA ASP A 44 -18.95 -11.37 21.76
C ASP A 44 -19.28 -10.25 20.76
N LEU A 45 -20.34 -9.48 21.04
CA LEU A 45 -20.70 -8.32 20.23
C LEU A 45 -19.64 -7.22 20.32
N ALA A 46 -19.13 -6.94 21.51
CA ALA A 46 -18.05 -5.98 21.70
C ALA A 46 -16.78 -6.36 20.91
N VAL A 47 -16.42 -7.65 20.91
CA VAL A 47 -15.29 -8.16 20.09
C VAL A 47 -15.56 -7.99 18.59
N GLN A 48 -16.81 -8.18 18.14
CA GLN A 48 -17.16 -7.92 16.73
C GLN A 48 -17.01 -6.44 16.37
N VAL A 49 -17.31 -5.50 17.30
CA VAL A 49 -17.08 -4.07 17.06
C VAL A 49 -15.59 -3.77 16.94
N VAL A 50 -14.75 -4.36 17.79
CA VAL A 50 -13.28 -4.27 17.65
C VAL A 50 -12.83 -4.77 16.29
N ASN A 51 -13.32 -5.93 15.85
CA ASN A 51 -13.02 -6.47 14.52
C ASN A 51 -13.54 -5.56 13.40
N GLY A 52 -14.63 -4.81 13.65
CA GLY A 52 -15.14 -3.78 12.74
C GLY A 52 -14.18 -2.62 12.51
N VAL A 53 -13.28 -2.31 13.48
CA VAL A 53 -12.21 -1.32 13.29
C VAL A 53 -11.14 -1.85 12.32
N TYR A 54 -10.72 -3.10 12.48
CA TYR A 54 -9.82 -3.75 11.51
C TYR A 54 -10.42 -3.86 10.11
N ASN A 55 -11.73 -4.11 10.03
CA ASN A 55 -12.42 -4.16 8.74
C ASN A 55 -12.47 -2.78 8.05
N ALA A 56 -12.53 -1.70 8.82
CA ALA A 56 -12.42 -0.33 8.26
C ALA A 56 -11.01 -0.06 7.68
N LEU A 57 -9.95 -0.55 8.35
CA LEU A 57 -8.59 -0.51 7.78
C LEU A 57 -8.51 -1.29 6.46
N ARG A 58 -9.12 -2.48 6.42
CA ARG A 58 -9.15 -3.32 5.22
C ARG A 58 -9.79 -2.62 4.02
N ALA A 59 -10.81 -1.78 4.24
CA ALA A 59 -11.49 -1.07 3.17
C ALA A 59 -10.57 -0.13 2.38
N ASP A 60 -9.42 0.25 2.93
CA ASP A 60 -8.40 1.02 2.22
C ASP A 60 -7.65 0.19 1.17
N TYR A 61 -7.60 -1.14 1.31
CA TYR A 61 -6.73 -2.03 0.53
C TYR A 61 -7.49 -3.10 -0.26
N ALA A 62 -8.73 -3.38 0.09
CA ALA A 62 -9.55 -4.41 -0.54
C ALA A 62 -10.92 -3.85 -0.86
N THR A 63 -11.25 -3.70 -2.13
CA THR A 63 -12.58 -3.27 -2.54
C THR A 63 -13.57 -4.44 -2.48
N ASN A 64 -14.77 -4.21 -1.95
CA ASN A 64 -15.86 -5.18 -2.00
C ASN A 64 -16.51 -5.29 -3.40
N SER A 65 -16.24 -4.32 -4.28
CA SER A 65 -16.65 -4.30 -5.69
C SER A 65 -15.41 -4.09 -6.54
N GLY A 66 -15.07 -5.05 -7.40
CA GLY A 66 -13.86 -5.05 -8.22
C GLY A 66 -13.72 -3.89 -9.22
N TYR A 67 -14.68 -2.99 -9.31
CA TYR A 67 -14.69 -1.87 -10.26
C TYR A 67 -14.72 -0.49 -9.62
N ASP A 68 -15.00 -0.37 -8.32
CA ASP A 68 -14.97 0.95 -7.67
C ASP A 68 -13.51 1.32 -7.41
N GLY A 69 -12.95 1.98 -8.39
CA GLY A 69 -11.57 2.33 -8.64
C GLY A 69 -10.84 3.18 -7.61
N ASP A 70 -11.24 3.14 -6.38
CA ASP A 70 -10.54 3.74 -5.25
C ASP A 70 -9.50 2.78 -4.69
N LEU A 71 -8.58 2.32 -5.53
CA LEU A 71 -7.38 1.67 -5.05
C LEU A 71 -6.54 2.71 -4.32
N HIS A 72 -6.57 2.67 -2.99
CA HIS A 72 -5.69 3.48 -2.15
C HIS A 72 -4.28 2.90 -2.13
N PHE A 73 -3.85 2.38 -3.25
CA PHE A 73 -2.49 1.93 -3.47
C PHE A 73 -1.65 3.15 -3.87
N TYR A 74 -0.89 3.67 -2.93
CA TYR A 74 -0.22 4.97 -3.11
C TYR A 74 1.04 4.92 -3.97
N ASP A 75 1.66 3.74 -4.17
CA ASP A 75 2.96 3.65 -4.87
C ASP A 75 2.92 4.08 -6.34
N TYR A 76 1.77 4.08 -7.02
CA TYR A 76 1.68 4.63 -8.37
C TYR A 76 1.93 6.15 -8.42
N ARG A 77 1.83 6.84 -7.27
CA ARG A 77 2.23 8.25 -7.14
C ARG A 77 3.74 8.41 -6.99
N SER A 78 4.46 7.35 -6.60
CA SER A 78 5.91 7.37 -6.46
C SER A 78 6.63 7.18 -7.81
N SER A 79 7.95 7.26 -7.78
CA SER A 79 8.78 7.11 -8.97
C SER A 79 8.93 5.66 -9.46
N ILE A 80 8.51 4.65 -8.68
CA ILE A 80 8.73 3.24 -9.02
C ILE A 80 7.64 2.63 -9.89
N MET A 81 6.47 3.26 -9.96
CA MET A 81 5.29 2.68 -10.57
C MET A 81 4.53 3.70 -11.41
N ASP A 82 3.95 3.24 -12.50
CA ASP A 82 3.08 4.00 -13.39
C ASP A 82 1.72 3.31 -13.52
N MET A 83 0.74 4.01 -14.12
CA MET A 83 -0.55 3.42 -14.48
C MET A 83 -0.58 3.15 -15.99
N ASP A 84 -1.22 2.06 -16.42
CA ASP A 84 -1.29 1.66 -17.83
C ASP A 84 -2.08 2.64 -18.71
N ARG A 85 -2.84 3.56 -18.11
CA ARG A 85 -3.71 4.54 -18.79
C ARG A 85 -3.71 5.88 -18.05
N ASN A 86 -4.00 6.95 -18.79
CA ASN A 86 -4.15 8.27 -18.20
C ASN A 86 -5.54 8.44 -17.53
N TRP A 87 -5.84 7.69 -16.53
CA TRP A 87 -7.07 7.84 -15.75
C TRP A 87 -7.05 9.12 -14.91
N ILE A 88 -7.11 10.27 -15.58
CA ILE A 88 -7.02 11.60 -14.97
C ILE A 88 -8.00 11.76 -13.82
N TRP A 89 -9.21 11.20 -13.94
CA TRP A 89 -10.22 11.29 -12.88
C TRP A 89 -9.86 10.53 -11.59
N HIS A 90 -8.96 9.53 -11.66
CA HIS A 90 -8.47 8.80 -10.48
C HIS A 90 -7.21 9.42 -9.91
N THR A 91 -6.41 10.10 -10.73
CA THR A 91 -5.09 10.61 -10.35
C THR A 91 -4.83 12.01 -10.86
N PRO A 92 -5.77 12.94 -10.67
CA PRO A 92 -5.61 14.30 -11.19
C PRO A 92 -4.36 15.00 -10.65
N THR A 93 -3.82 14.60 -9.49
CA THR A 93 -2.56 15.09 -8.93
C THR A 93 -1.36 14.82 -9.83
N LEU A 94 -1.31 13.68 -10.54
CA LEU A 94 -0.21 13.34 -11.44
C LEU A 94 -0.24 14.12 -12.75
N PHE A 95 -1.40 14.67 -13.12
CA PHE A 95 -1.59 15.40 -14.39
C PHE A 95 -1.73 16.91 -14.19
N GLY A 96 -1.49 17.42 -12.98
CA GLY A 96 -1.56 18.85 -12.68
C GLY A 96 -2.96 19.46 -12.77
N VAL A 97 -4.01 18.66 -12.75
CA VAL A 97 -5.43 19.08 -12.89
C VAL A 97 -6.26 18.83 -11.64
N ALA A 98 -5.63 18.47 -10.53
CA ALA A 98 -6.32 18.23 -9.27
C ALA A 98 -6.97 19.51 -8.74
N THR A 99 -8.17 19.35 -8.19
CA THR A 99 -8.94 20.41 -7.50
C THR A 99 -9.43 19.91 -6.16
N PRO A 100 -9.90 20.77 -5.25
CA PRO A 100 -10.51 20.32 -3.99
C PRO A 100 -11.70 19.38 -4.15
N SER A 101 -12.32 19.33 -5.33
CA SER A 101 -13.42 18.41 -5.67
C SER A 101 -12.95 17.07 -6.23
N SER A 102 -11.66 16.84 -6.35
CA SER A 102 -11.13 15.56 -6.86
C SER A 102 -11.46 14.42 -5.89
N THR A 103 -11.96 13.31 -6.45
CA THR A 103 -12.46 12.17 -5.66
C THR A 103 -11.41 11.52 -4.79
N GLU A 104 -10.13 11.53 -5.21
CA GLU A 104 -9.02 10.96 -4.45
C GLU A 104 -8.89 11.55 -3.02
N PHE A 105 -9.13 12.86 -2.87
CA PHE A 105 -9.06 13.51 -1.56
C PHE A 105 -10.25 13.14 -0.67
N LEU A 106 -11.47 13.16 -1.24
CA LEU A 106 -12.69 12.86 -0.50
C LEU A 106 -12.75 11.39 -0.06
N SER A 107 -12.39 10.47 -0.94
CA SER A 107 -12.38 9.05 -0.64
C SER A 107 -11.45 8.73 0.52
N ALA A 108 -10.19 9.19 0.46
CA ALA A 108 -9.22 8.98 1.53
C ALA A 108 -9.67 9.63 2.85
N TRP A 109 -10.18 10.89 2.80
CA TRP A 109 -10.68 11.59 3.98
C TRP A 109 -11.79 10.81 4.69
N LYS A 110 -12.79 10.35 3.96
CA LYS A 110 -13.92 9.60 4.52
C LYS A 110 -13.49 8.31 5.18
N ARG A 111 -12.64 7.52 4.54
CA ARG A 111 -12.19 6.22 5.06
C ARG A 111 -11.35 6.38 6.32
N TYR A 112 -10.42 7.32 6.33
CA TYR A 112 -9.62 7.56 7.52
C TYR A 112 -10.47 7.98 8.72
N TYR A 113 -11.43 8.88 8.52
CA TYR A 113 -12.34 9.27 9.60
C TYR A 113 -13.31 8.16 10.01
N GLU A 114 -13.76 7.32 9.09
CA GLU A 114 -14.60 6.16 9.44
C GLU A 114 -13.89 5.25 10.44
N LEU A 115 -12.62 4.88 10.18
CA LEU A 115 -11.85 4.08 11.13
C LEU A 115 -11.64 4.82 12.46
N ILE A 116 -11.29 6.10 12.42
CA ILE A 116 -11.06 6.92 13.63
C ILE A 116 -12.32 6.93 14.51
N HIS A 117 -13.50 7.15 13.93
CA HIS A 117 -14.76 7.15 14.67
C HIS A 117 -15.08 5.78 15.29
N ARG A 118 -14.88 4.69 14.54
CA ARG A 118 -15.05 3.33 15.05
C ARG A 118 -14.07 3.03 16.20
N ALA A 119 -12.81 3.43 16.08
CA ALA A 119 -11.81 3.27 17.12
C ALA A 119 -12.17 4.07 18.39
N ASN A 120 -12.62 5.31 18.25
CA ASN A 120 -13.08 6.15 19.35
C ASN A 120 -14.25 5.51 20.13
N ASP A 121 -15.21 4.92 19.41
CA ASP A 121 -16.35 4.25 20.04
C ASP A 121 -15.91 3.04 20.89
N VAL A 122 -15.00 2.21 20.36
CA VAL A 122 -14.41 1.10 21.15
C VAL A 122 -13.68 1.62 22.38
N ILE A 123 -12.78 2.60 22.22
CA ILE A 123 -11.94 3.12 23.30
C ILE A 123 -12.81 3.67 24.45
N ALA A 124 -13.88 4.36 24.14
CA ALA A 124 -14.79 4.95 25.12
C ALA A 124 -15.66 3.92 25.86
N ASN A 125 -16.08 2.86 25.18
CA ASN A 125 -17.17 2.03 25.67
C ASN A 125 -16.78 0.63 26.14
N ILE A 126 -15.70 0.02 25.60
CA ILE A 126 -15.36 -1.39 25.87
C ILE A 126 -15.09 -1.68 27.35
N LYS A 127 -14.68 -0.68 28.14
CA LYS A 127 -14.48 -0.81 29.59
C LYS A 127 -15.75 -1.26 30.34
N LYS A 128 -16.92 -0.93 29.81
CA LYS A 128 -18.24 -1.23 30.40
C LYS A 128 -18.68 -2.67 30.12
N THR A 129 -18.08 -3.34 29.15
CA THR A 129 -18.52 -4.66 28.68
C THR A 129 -18.30 -5.74 29.77
N PRO A 130 -19.37 -6.42 30.20
CA PRO A 130 -19.24 -7.56 31.12
C PRO A 130 -18.65 -8.78 30.39
N GLY A 131 -18.05 -9.70 31.12
CA GLY A 131 -17.51 -10.96 30.57
C GLY A 131 -16.14 -10.87 29.92
N LEU A 132 -15.62 -9.67 29.64
CA LEU A 132 -14.24 -9.47 29.22
C LEU A 132 -13.36 -9.15 30.41
N SER A 133 -12.18 -9.80 30.52
CA SER A 133 -11.18 -9.46 31.54
C SER A 133 -10.64 -8.05 31.33
N ASP A 134 -10.19 -7.38 32.39
CA ASP A 134 -9.63 -6.03 32.30
C ASP A 134 -8.38 -5.99 31.41
N GLY A 135 -7.54 -7.05 31.45
CA GLY A 135 -6.40 -7.18 30.55
C GLY A 135 -6.80 -7.25 29.07
N LYS A 136 -7.89 -7.98 28.75
CA LYS A 136 -8.38 -8.06 27.36
C LYS A 136 -8.99 -6.74 26.90
N LYS A 137 -9.70 -6.03 27.78
CA LYS A 137 -10.20 -4.68 27.49
C LYS A 137 -9.05 -3.71 27.22
N ALA A 138 -8.00 -3.74 28.05
CA ALA A 138 -6.81 -2.90 27.89
C ALA A 138 -6.09 -3.20 26.56
N GLN A 139 -5.93 -4.47 26.21
CA GLN A 139 -5.39 -4.90 24.91
C GLN A 139 -6.20 -4.31 23.75
N TYR A 140 -7.52 -4.47 23.73
CA TYR A 140 -8.37 -3.95 22.65
C TYR A 140 -8.36 -2.42 22.57
N ILE A 141 -8.25 -1.72 23.69
CA ILE A 141 -8.06 -0.26 23.69
C ILE A 141 -6.73 0.11 23.04
N ALA A 142 -5.65 -0.60 23.33
CA ALA A 142 -4.36 -0.36 22.72
C ALA A 142 -4.38 -0.64 21.21
N GLU A 143 -5.01 -1.73 20.78
CA GLU A 143 -5.21 -2.03 19.36
C GLU A 143 -5.95 -0.89 18.63
N CYS A 144 -7.05 -0.40 19.19
CA CYS A 144 -7.82 0.70 18.60
C CYS A 144 -7.05 2.03 18.62
N LYS A 145 -6.25 2.30 19.66
CA LYS A 145 -5.35 3.45 19.69
C LYS A 145 -4.30 3.38 18.58
N PHE A 146 -3.69 2.20 18.37
CA PHE A 146 -2.76 2.01 17.25
C PHE A 146 -3.43 2.29 15.89
N LEU A 147 -4.62 1.72 15.63
CA LEU A 147 -5.34 1.89 14.38
C LEU A 147 -5.74 3.35 14.16
N ARG A 148 -6.17 4.07 15.20
CA ARG A 148 -6.43 5.51 15.18
C ARG A 148 -5.18 6.31 14.86
N ALA A 149 -4.07 6.00 15.54
CA ALA A 149 -2.78 6.64 15.32
C ALA A 149 -2.27 6.40 13.89
N TYR A 150 -2.42 5.18 13.34
CA TYR A 150 -2.06 4.85 11.97
C TYR A 150 -2.78 5.73 10.95
N ASN A 151 -4.08 5.95 11.13
CA ASN A 151 -4.85 6.80 10.23
C ASN A 151 -4.50 8.28 10.39
N TYR A 152 -4.34 8.80 11.61
CA TYR A 152 -3.87 10.16 11.81
C TYR A 152 -2.44 10.38 11.30
N TYR A 153 -1.55 9.39 11.41
CA TYR A 153 -0.22 9.41 10.81
C TYR A 153 -0.31 9.63 9.29
N ARG A 154 -1.11 8.82 8.59
CA ARG A 154 -1.30 8.97 7.13
C ARG A 154 -1.96 10.29 6.76
N MET A 155 -3.02 10.68 7.47
CA MET A 155 -3.70 11.96 7.24
C MET A 155 -2.76 13.15 7.43
N ASN A 156 -1.95 13.13 8.46
CA ASN A 156 -1.04 14.24 8.75
C ASN A 156 0.06 14.39 7.69
N ILE A 157 0.55 13.28 7.14
CA ILE A 157 1.48 13.32 6.02
C ILE A 157 0.85 13.99 4.80
N LEU A 158 -0.41 13.66 4.50
CA LEU A 158 -1.08 14.13 3.30
C LEU A 158 -1.63 15.56 3.42
N TRP A 159 -2.30 15.90 4.53
CA TRP A 159 -2.99 17.20 4.71
C TRP A 159 -2.25 18.22 5.57
N LYS A 160 -1.22 17.83 6.32
CA LYS A 160 -0.48 18.72 7.24
C LYS A 160 -1.39 19.40 8.26
N GLY A 161 -2.12 18.58 9.02
CA GLY A 161 -3.12 18.99 9.99
C GLY A 161 -4.54 18.76 9.49
N VAL A 162 -5.36 18.19 10.39
CA VAL A 162 -6.77 17.80 10.14
C VAL A 162 -7.57 17.96 11.43
N PRO A 163 -8.92 17.95 11.40
CA PRO A 163 -9.72 17.89 12.62
C PRO A 163 -9.35 16.72 13.53
N LEU A 164 -9.07 16.98 14.80
CA LEU A 164 -8.66 15.97 15.77
C LEU A 164 -9.84 15.54 16.64
N TYR A 165 -10.31 14.30 16.41
CA TYR A 165 -11.36 13.65 17.18
C TYR A 165 -10.77 12.45 17.94
N LEU A 166 -10.71 12.54 19.27
CA LEU A 166 -10.18 11.50 20.17
C LEU A 166 -11.26 10.80 20.98
N GLU A 167 -12.50 11.27 20.88
CA GLU A 167 -13.68 10.76 21.55
C GLU A 167 -14.82 10.56 20.51
N PRO A 168 -15.82 9.71 20.81
CA PRO A 168 -17.02 9.62 19.99
C PRO A 168 -17.72 10.98 19.89
N VAL A 169 -18.19 11.30 18.68
CA VAL A 169 -18.93 12.53 18.39
C VAL A 169 -20.14 12.21 17.53
N THR A 170 -21.21 13.00 17.65
CA THR A 170 -22.35 12.94 16.74
C THR A 170 -22.04 13.63 15.43
N ALA A 171 -22.93 13.48 14.44
CA ALA A 171 -22.78 14.17 13.16
C ALA A 171 -22.77 15.71 13.31
N GLU A 172 -23.57 16.23 14.24
CA GLU A 172 -23.68 17.66 14.54
C GLU A 172 -22.42 18.21 15.24
N GLU A 173 -21.68 17.35 15.95
CA GLU A 173 -20.42 17.69 16.64
C GLU A 173 -19.21 17.59 15.72
N CYS A 174 -19.35 17.03 14.51
CA CYS A 174 -18.29 16.92 13.51
C CYS A 174 -17.96 18.26 12.84
N ILE A 175 -17.83 19.34 13.62
CA ILE A 175 -17.62 20.72 13.16
C ILE A 175 -16.31 21.34 13.65
N LYS A 176 -15.36 20.54 14.14
CA LYS A 176 -14.05 21.07 14.54
C LYS A 176 -13.28 21.64 13.34
N GLY A 177 -12.59 22.75 13.56
CA GLY A 177 -11.53 23.20 12.64
C GLY A 177 -10.34 22.24 12.61
N ARG A 178 -9.42 22.49 11.72
CA ARG A 178 -8.19 21.71 11.63
C ARG A 178 -7.28 21.97 12.82
N SER A 179 -6.76 20.91 13.43
CA SER A 179 -5.59 20.99 14.31
C SER A 179 -4.33 21.21 13.46
N THR A 180 -3.30 21.73 14.08
CA THR A 180 -1.98 21.91 13.45
C THR A 180 -1.31 20.56 13.18
N GLU A 181 -0.35 20.54 12.26
CA GLU A 181 0.47 19.35 11.99
C GLU A 181 1.12 18.81 13.27
N GLN A 182 1.61 19.69 14.16
CA GLN A 182 2.25 19.28 15.41
C GLN A 182 1.26 18.64 16.39
N GLU A 183 0.06 19.22 16.57
CA GLU A 183 -0.97 18.64 17.44
C GLU A 183 -1.39 17.24 17.00
N ILE A 184 -1.41 16.98 15.69
CA ILE A 184 -1.69 15.64 15.18
C ILE A 184 -0.52 14.69 15.48
N TRP A 185 0.75 15.12 15.29
CA TRP A 185 1.89 14.30 15.65
C TRP A 185 1.92 13.97 17.15
N ASP A 186 1.58 14.93 18.00
CA ASP A 186 1.52 14.74 19.46
C ASP A 186 0.44 13.72 19.83
N ALA A 187 -0.73 13.76 19.19
CA ALA A 187 -1.79 12.78 19.39
C ALA A 187 -1.38 11.37 18.92
N VAL A 188 -0.73 11.26 17.76
CA VAL A 188 -0.19 10.00 17.24
C VAL A 188 0.83 9.40 18.20
N LEU A 189 1.79 10.20 18.66
CA LEU A 189 2.81 9.76 19.63
C LEU A 189 2.21 9.37 20.98
N THR A 190 1.18 10.09 21.44
CA THR A 190 0.46 9.76 22.70
C THR A 190 -0.21 8.40 22.61
N ASP A 191 -0.94 8.12 21.55
CA ASP A 191 -1.60 6.83 21.34
C ASP A 191 -0.59 5.69 21.21
N LEU A 192 0.48 5.87 20.42
CA LEU A 192 1.52 4.86 20.23
C LEU A 192 2.34 4.59 21.51
N THR A 193 2.61 5.62 22.29
CA THR A 193 3.27 5.47 23.59
C THR A 193 2.40 4.65 24.53
N ALA A 194 1.10 4.93 24.59
CA ALA A 194 0.17 4.10 25.36
C ALA A 194 0.15 2.63 24.89
N CYS A 195 0.33 2.37 23.59
CA CYS A 195 0.41 0.99 23.07
C CYS A 195 1.69 0.29 23.51
N VAL A 196 2.86 0.92 23.43
CA VAL A 196 4.13 0.27 23.82
C VAL A 196 4.24 0.06 25.33
N GLU A 197 3.58 0.88 26.14
CA GLU A 197 3.52 0.77 27.59
C GLU A 197 2.48 -0.25 28.09
N GLU A 198 1.48 -0.62 27.25
CA GLU A 198 0.43 -1.55 27.67
C GLU A 198 0.98 -2.98 27.85
N SER A 199 0.95 -3.46 29.09
CA SER A 199 1.51 -4.77 29.45
C SER A 199 0.74 -5.96 28.86
N ASN A 200 -0.55 -5.77 28.55
CA ASN A 200 -1.40 -6.81 27.96
C ASN A 200 -1.31 -6.85 26.43
N LEU A 201 -0.65 -5.89 25.77
CA LEU A 201 -0.38 -5.94 24.35
C LEU A 201 0.85 -6.83 24.11
N PRO A 202 0.75 -7.93 23.36
CA PRO A 202 1.88 -8.84 23.15
C PRO A 202 2.95 -8.20 22.25
N GLU A 203 4.20 -8.61 22.46
CA GLU A 203 5.32 -8.20 21.56
C GLU A 203 5.18 -8.82 20.18
N LYS A 204 4.73 -10.09 20.11
CA LYS A 204 4.57 -10.89 18.90
C LYS A 204 3.53 -11.98 19.15
N TYR A 205 2.80 -12.37 18.11
CA TYR A 205 1.96 -13.56 18.13
C TYR A 205 2.70 -14.76 17.53
N ALA A 206 2.50 -15.96 18.10
CA ALA A 206 2.91 -17.18 17.43
C ALA A 206 2.10 -17.40 16.14
N ALA A 207 2.71 -17.99 15.11
CA ALA A 207 2.05 -18.28 13.83
C ALA A 207 0.76 -19.12 13.98
N SER A 208 0.68 -19.99 15.02
CA SER A 208 -0.49 -20.82 15.34
C SER A 208 -1.57 -20.10 16.15
N SER A 209 -1.34 -18.87 16.58
CA SER A 209 -2.30 -18.12 17.40
C SER A 209 -3.57 -17.81 16.62
N SER A 210 -4.73 -18.00 17.25
CA SER A 210 -6.03 -17.55 16.72
C SER A 210 -6.15 -16.01 16.66
N GLU A 211 -5.26 -15.30 17.35
CA GLU A 211 -5.18 -13.83 17.34
C GLU A 211 -4.09 -13.29 16.41
N TYR A 212 -3.47 -14.16 15.59
CA TYR A 212 -2.51 -13.71 14.60
C TYR A 212 -3.15 -12.67 13.65
N GLY A 213 -2.39 -11.62 13.30
CA GLY A 213 -2.89 -10.49 12.52
C GLY A 213 -3.41 -9.31 13.35
N ARG A 214 -3.55 -9.47 14.69
CA ARG A 214 -3.83 -8.34 15.58
C ARG A 214 -2.56 -7.53 15.87
N ILE A 215 -2.78 -6.28 16.32
CA ILE A 215 -1.71 -5.36 16.67
C ILE A 215 -0.83 -5.91 17.79
N THR A 216 0.47 -5.69 17.65
CA THR A 216 1.51 -6.06 18.61
C THR A 216 2.30 -4.83 19.06
N LYS A 217 3.08 -4.96 20.14
CA LYS A 217 4.04 -3.90 20.53
C LYS A 217 5.04 -3.61 19.43
N ALA A 218 5.49 -4.63 18.68
CA ALA A 218 6.40 -4.42 17.57
C ALA A 218 5.80 -3.51 16.49
N ALA A 219 4.51 -3.68 16.17
CA ALA A 219 3.81 -2.77 15.25
C ALA A 219 3.77 -1.34 15.80
N ALA A 220 3.46 -1.18 17.11
CA ALA A 220 3.41 0.13 17.75
C ALA A 220 4.78 0.83 17.78
N TYR A 221 5.83 0.12 18.14
CA TYR A 221 7.21 0.63 18.06
C TYR A 221 7.58 1.02 16.62
N SER A 222 7.26 0.18 15.63
CA SER A 222 7.57 0.49 14.23
C SER A 222 6.91 1.79 13.76
N LEU A 223 5.62 1.97 14.04
CA LEU A 223 4.89 3.19 13.64
C LEU A 223 5.37 4.41 14.42
N ARG A 224 5.72 4.27 15.71
CA ARG A 224 6.26 5.35 16.52
C ARG A 224 7.65 5.76 16.03
N GLY A 225 8.52 4.82 15.75
CA GLY A 225 9.83 5.05 15.13
C GLY A 225 9.73 5.76 13.78
N LYS A 226 8.78 5.35 12.92
CA LYS A 226 8.48 6.05 11.65
C LYS A 226 7.99 7.48 11.89
N THR A 227 7.18 7.70 12.92
CA THR A 227 6.74 9.06 13.30
C THR A 227 7.94 9.91 13.74
N TYR A 228 8.85 9.34 14.51
CA TYR A 228 10.10 10.02 14.88
C TYR A 228 11.01 10.32 13.69
N LEU A 229 11.07 9.45 12.66
CA LEU A 229 11.77 9.76 11.41
C LEU A 229 11.17 10.98 10.69
N TRP A 230 9.83 11.10 10.65
CA TRP A 230 9.16 12.30 10.12
C TRP A 230 9.50 13.56 10.88
N LEU A 231 9.60 13.47 12.20
CA LEU A 231 9.96 14.56 13.11
C LEU A 231 11.47 14.80 13.19
N LYS A 232 12.28 14.01 12.48
CA LYS A 232 13.76 14.04 12.52
C LYS A 232 14.33 13.84 13.92
N GLN A 233 13.61 13.12 14.79
CA GLN A 233 14.05 12.70 16.13
C GLN A 233 14.70 11.31 16.01
N TYR A 234 15.87 11.27 15.37
CA TYR A 234 16.51 10.04 14.92
C TYR A 234 17.00 9.16 16.08
N ASP A 235 17.38 9.76 17.20
CA ASP A 235 17.73 9.05 18.44
C ASP A 235 16.56 8.21 18.98
N LYS A 236 15.37 8.80 19.06
CA LYS A 236 14.16 8.08 19.48
C LYS A 236 13.69 7.04 18.46
N ALA A 237 13.87 7.31 17.18
CA ALA A 237 13.58 6.36 16.13
C ALA A 237 14.50 5.13 16.24
N GLU A 238 15.79 5.33 16.47
CA GLU A 238 16.77 4.27 16.72
C GLU A 238 16.35 3.40 17.90
N ASP A 239 15.98 4.00 19.06
CA ASP A 239 15.58 3.29 20.26
C ASP A 239 14.37 2.38 19.98
N ASP A 240 13.35 2.88 19.27
CA ASP A 240 12.15 2.13 18.93
C ASP A 240 12.45 0.95 17.99
N PHE A 241 13.23 1.16 16.93
CA PHE A 241 13.58 0.07 16.01
C PHE A 241 14.51 -0.96 16.66
N ARG A 242 15.44 -0.56 17.52
CA ARG A 242 16.27 -1.48 18.31
C ARG A 242 15.45 -2.30 19.32
N ALA A 243 14.34 -1.78 19.84
CA ALA A 243 13.45 -2.57 20.68
C ALA A 243 12.87 -3.75 19.90
N ILE A 244 12.45 -3.54 18.66
CA ILE A 244 11.86 -4.60 17.80
C ILE A 244 12.89 -5.71 17.49
N THR A 245 14.18 -5.40 17.32
CA THR A 245 15.20 -6.43 17.03
C THR A 245 15.37 -7.45 18.16
N LYS A 246 14.83 -7.18 19.35
CA LYS A 246 14.87 -8.08 20.51
C LYS A 246 13.59 -8.91 20.70
N MET A 247 12.55 -8.71 19.84
CA MET A 247 11.22 -9.34 19.98
C MET A 247 11.07 -10.63 19.16
N GLY A 248 12.17 -11.19 18.65
CA GLY A 248 12.17 -12.49 17.94
C GLY A 248 11.61 -12.44 16.52
N TYR A 249 11.63 -11.28 15.87
CA TYR A 249 11.41 -11.16 14.43
C TYR A 249 12.70 -11.41 13.66
N SER A 250 12.59 -11.93 12.43
CA SER A 250 13.74 -12.22 11.57
C SER A 250 13.34 -12.15 10.10
N LEU A 251 14.30 -11.92 9.22
CA LEU A 251 14.08 -11.99 7.77
C LEU A 251 13.74 -13.42 7.35
N PHE A 252 12.74 -13.56 6.49
CA PHE A 252 12.41 -14.84 5.86
C PHE A 252 13.43 -15.15 4.75
N GLY A 253 13.96 -16.37 4.74
CA GLY A 253 15.13 -16.74 3.92
C GLY A 253 14.89 -16.72 2.40
N ASP A 254 13.66 -16.89 1.94
CA ASP A 254 13.31 -16.88 0.52
C ASP A 254 12.38 -15.70 0.19
N TYR A 255 12.96 -14.62 -0.35
CA TYR A 255 12.22 -13.42 -0.71
C TYR A 255 11.09 -13.69 -1.72
N LYS A 256 11.29 -14.56 -2.70
CA LYS A 256 10.28 -14.89 -3.70
C LYS A 256 9.08 -15.61 -3.06
N ALA A 257 9.36 -16.48 -2.10
CA ALA A 257 8.33 -17.23 -1.40
C ALA A 257 7.67 -16.43 -0.26
N LEU A 258 8.26 -15.33 0.21
CA LEU A 258 7.76 -14.51 1.32
C LEU A 258 6.31 -14.05 1.08
N PHE A 259 5.98 -13.67 -0.16
CA PHE A 259 4.67 -13.14 -0.54
C PHE A 259 3.75 -14.23 -1.13
N LYS A 260 3.76 -15.41 -0.52
CA LYS A 260 2.90 -16.54 -0.85
C LYS A 260 2.08 -16.92 0.38
N GLU A 261 0.83 -17.32 0.17
CA GLU A 261 -0.13 -17.69 1.22
C GLU A 261 0.47 -18.64 2.30
N ALA A 262 1.30 -19.60 1.87
CA ALA A 262 1.94 -20.55 2.79
C ALA A 262 2.91 -19.89 3.81
N ASN A 263 3.38 -18.67 3.57
CA ASN A 263 4.43 -18.01 4.34
C ASN A 263 3.98 -16.71 5.02
N GLU A 264 2.70 -16.37 4.97
CA GLU A 264 2.14 -15.12 5.48
C GLU A 264 2.27 -14.97 7.00
N ARG A 265 2.45 -16.10 7.72
CA ARG A 265 2.62 -16.11 9.18
C ARG A 265 4.06 -16.32 9.62
N CYS A 266 5.03 -15.98 8.75
CA CYS A 266 6.45 -16.08 9.08
C CYS A 266 6.91 -14.97 10.03
N ASP A 267 8.11 -15.15 10.58
CA ASP A 267 8.70 -14.22 11.56
C ASP A 267 9.09 -12.86 10.98
N GLU A 268 8.97 -12.64 9.68
CA GLU A 268 9.20 -11.34 9.06
C GLU A 268 7.95 -10.44 9.11
N MET A 269 6.75 -11.01 9.14
CA MET A 269 5.49 -10.25 9.12
C MET A 269 5.16 -9.73 10.53
N ILE A 270 5.18 -8.40 10.69
CA ILE A 270 4.86 -7.72 11.95
C ILE A 270 3.40 -7.32 11.99
N PHE A 271 2.89 -6.75 10.90
CA PHE A 271 1.49 -6.40 10.75
C PHE A 271 1.06 -6.51 9.29
N THR A 272 0.04 -7.32 9.04
CA THR A 272 -0.54 -7.55 7.71
C THR A 272 -2.05 -7.38 7.75
N ILE A 273 -2.64 -7.14 6.58
CA ILE A 273 -4.08 -7.31 6.38
C ILE A 273 -4.30 -8.71 5.84
N PRO A 274 -4.88 -9.62 6.63
CA PRO A 274 -5.12 -10.99 6.19
C PRO A 274 -6.10 -11.04 5.02
N CYS A 275 -5.80 -11.82 4.00
CA CYS A 275 -6.61 -11.99 2.81
C CYS A 275 -7.00 -13.46 2.60
N ILE A 276 -8.14 -13.69 1.98
CA ILE A 276 -8.59 -15.01 1.56
C ILE A 276 -9.31 -14.91 0.21
N GLU A 277 -9.19 -15.93 -0.63
CA GLU A 277 -10.02 -16.03 -1.81
C GLU A 277 -11.45 -16.39 -1.41
N ASN A 278 -12.36 -15.42 -1.46
CA ASN A 278 -13.77 -15.62 -1.13
C ASN A 278 -14.65 -14.73 -2.02
N PRO A 279 -15.69 -15.29 -2.70
CA PRO A 279 -16.61 -14.51 -3.53
C PRO A 279 -17.31 -13.37 -2.80
N SER A 280 -17.47 -13.46 -1.47
CA SER A 280 -18.13 -12.44 -0.64
C SER A 280 -17.22 -11.27 -0.24
N GLY A 281 -15.97 -11.22 -0.66
CA GLY A 281 -14.98 -10.23 -0.26
C GLY A 281 -13.77 -10.85 0.46
N TYR A 282 -13.02 -10.06 1.19
CA TYR A 282 -11.87 -10.48 2.01
C TYR A 282 -10.58 -10.87 1.27
N GLY A 283 -10.52 -10.85 -0.07
CA GLY A 283 -9.29 -10.97 -0.85
C GLY A 283 -8.66 -9.60 -1.16
N SER A 284 -7.41 -9.59 -1.58
CA SER A 284 -6.77 -8.39 -2.14
C SER A 284 -7.06 -8.27 -3.63
N VAL A 285 -6.84 -7.08 -4.18
CA VAL A 285 -7.02 -6.81 -5.62
C VAL A 285 -5.74 -6.98 -6.44
N PHE A 286 -4.68 -7.54 -5.87
CA PHE A 286 -3.37 -7.60 -6.50
C PHE A 286 -3.39 -8.36 -7.84
N ASN A 287 -4.06 -9.51 -7.93
CA ASN A 287 -4.13 -10.24 -9.19
C ASN A 287 -4.85 -9.46 -10.29
N TRP A 288 -5.89 -8.69 -9.93
CA TRP A 288 -6.58 -7.83 -10.88
C TRP A 288 -5.70 -6.65 -11.32
N ALA A 289 -5.10 -5.96 -10.35
CA ALA A 289 -4.42 -4.69 -10.58
C ALA A 289 -3.00 -4.86 -11.18
N PHE A 290 -2.27 -5.88 -10.72
CA PHE A 290 -0.87 -6.13 -11.10
C PHE A 290 -0.72 -7.27 -12.11
N GLY A 291 -1.62 -8.27 -12.05
CA GLY A 291 -1.58 -9.44 -12.91
C GLY A 291 -1.81 -9.09 -14.38
N ASN A 292 -1.15 -9.81 -15.26
CA ASN A 292 -1.31 -9.71 -16.69
C ASN A 292 -2.48 -10.61 -17.19
N ARG A 293 -2.82 -10.53 -18.48
CA ARG A 293 -3.95 -11.27 -19.06
C ARG A 293 -3.77 -12.80 -19.07
N THR A 294 -2.56 -13.32 -18.87
CA THR A 294 -2.30 -14.74 -18.74
C THR A 294 -2.37 -15.26 -17.30
N THR A 295 -2.52 -14.37 -16.32
CA THR A 295 -2.77 -14.72 -14.92
C THR A 295 -4.14 -15.43 -14.80
N SER A 296 -4.26 -16.39 -13.89
CA SER A 296 -5.55 -17.02 -13.59
C SER A 296 -6.57 -15.95 -13.20
N GLY A 297 -7.79 -16.03 -13.77
CA GLY A 297 -8.79 -14.97 -13.67
C GLY A 297 -8.55 -13.77 -14.61
N SER A 298 -7.45 -13.74 -15.37
CA SER A 298 -7.16 -12.72 -16.40
C SER A 298 -6.96 -11.30 -15.85
N GLY A 299 -5.85 -11.05 -15.12
CA GLY A 299 -5.48 -9.73 -14.58
C GLY A 299 -5.41 -8.62 -15.65
N TRP A 300 -5.42 -7.37 -15.19
CA TRP A 300 -5.54 -6.20 -16.08
C TRP A 300 -4.26 -5.38 -16.22
N ASN A 301 -3.20 -5.70 -15.49
CA ASN A 301 -1.92 -4.97 -15.44
C ASN A 301 -2.08 -3.44 -15.41
N ASN A 302 -2.98 -2.96 -14.54
CA ASN A 302 -3.29 -1.53 -14.42
C ASN A 302 -2.12 -0.70 -13.89
N TYR A 303 -1.21 -1.34 -13.16
CA TYR A 303 -0.01 -0.72 -12.61
C TYR A 303 1.23 -1.40 -13.16
N LEU A 304 2.23 -0.60 -13.48
CA LEU A 304 3.39 -1.00 -14.25
C LEU A 304 4.67 -0.47 -13.59
N PRO A 305 5.75 -1.28 -13.52
CA PRO A 305 7.04 -0.78 -13.08
C PRO A 305 7.57 0.31 -14.00
N ASN A 306 8.01 1.43 -13.43
CA ASN A 306 8.66 2.49 -14.21
C ASN A 306 10.04 2.02 -14.71
N PRO A 307 10.43 2.26 -15.98
CA PRO A 307 11.73 1.87 -16.51
C PRO A 307 12.94 2.40 -15.72
N ALA A 308 12.89 3.65 -15.24
CA ALA A 308 13.97 4.20 -14.42
C ALA A 308 14.13 3.45 -13.10
N PHE A 309 13.04 2.95 -12.51
CA PHE A 309 13.08 2.09 -11.34
C PHE A 309 13.73 0.73 -11.69
N VAL A 310 13.35 0.09 -12.79
CA VAL A 310 13.94 -1.17 -13.25
C VAL A 310 15.43 -1.01 -13.51
N ASP A 311 15.85 0.07 -14.15
CA ASP A 311 17.24 0.37 -14.42
C ASP A 311 18.04 0.72 -13.16
N SER A 312 17.39 1.14 -12.07
CA SER A 312 18.04 1.45 -10.81
C SER A 312 18.63 0.24 -10.08
N TYR A 313 18.13 -0.99 -10.35
CA TYR A 313 18.71 -2.20 -9.79
C TYR A 313 20.15 -2.35 -10.27
N GLU A 314 21.06 -2.59 -9.34
CA GLU A 314 22.48 -2.80 -9.66
C GLU A 314 22.75 -4.17 -10.28
N CYS A 315 23.95 -4.36 -10.78
CA CYS A 315 24.46 -5.68 -11.18
C CYS A 315 24.69 -6.56 -9.95
N VAL A 316 24.80 -7.87 -10.15
CA VAL A 316 24.98 -8.85 -9.05
C VAL A 316 26.23 -8.58 -8.22
N ASP A 317 27.27 -7.97 -8.80
CA ASP A 317 28.51 -7.56 -8.13
C ASP A 317 28.43 -6.18 -7.44
N GLY A 318 27.26 -5.52 -7.48
CA GLY A 318 27.03 -4.19 -6.92
C GLY A 318 27.42 -3.03 -7.83
N LYS A 319 27.91 -3.30 -9.06
CA LYS A 319 28.14 -2.26 -10.06
C LYS A 319 26.81 -1.58 -10.43
N PRO A 320 26.75 -0.25 -10.52
CA PRO A 320 25.60 0.42 -11.12
C PRO A 320 25.32 -0.10 -12.53
N PHE A 321 24.07 -0.40 -12.82
CA PHE A 321 23.69 -0.89 -14.14
C PHE A 321 23.82 0.22 -15.20
N SER A 322 24.27 -0.16 -16.39
CA SER A 322 24.25 0.67 -17.59
C SER A 322 23.90 -0.16 -18.81
N TRP A 323 22.94 0.31 -19.60
CA TRP A 323 22.62 -0.31 -20.89
C TRP A 323 23.82 -0.30 -21.86
N ASP A 324 24.71 0.70 -21.76
CA ASP A 324 25.89 0.82 -22.61
C ASP A 324 26.90 -0.32 -22.42
N ASP A 325 26.88 -1.01 -21.26
CA ASP A 325 27.71 -2.20 -21.03
C ASP A 325 27.27 -3.40 -21.89
N TYR A 326 26.01 -3.43 -22.32
CA TYR A 326 25.41 -4.53 -23.09
C TYR A 326 25.07 -4.13 -24.53
N LEU A 327 24.71 -2.88 -24.74
CA LEU A 327 24.27 -2.29 -25.99
C LEU A 327 25.02 -0.96 -26.20
N PRO A 328 26.27 -1.00 -26.71
CA PRO A 328 27.12 0.19 -26.82
C PRO A 328 26.43 1.36 -27.56
N GLY A 329 26.43 2.53 -26.94
CA GLY A 329 25.81 3.74 -27.48
C GLY A 329 24.31 3.88 -27.13
N TYR A 330 23.71 2.94 -26.39
CA TYR A 330 22.28 2.96 -26.04
C TYR A 330 21.85 4.26 -25.34
N SER A 331 22.68 4.79 -24.43
CA SER A 331 22.35 6.02 -23.69
C SER A 331 22.17 7.25 -24.60
N THR A 332 22.80 7.27 -25.77
CA THR A 332 22.70 8.37 -26.74
C THR A 332 21.64 8.14 -27.82
N MET A 333 21.07 6.94 -27.89
CA MET A 333 20.02 6.62 -28.86
C MET A 333 18.67 7.24 -28.48
N THR A 334 17.89 7.55 -29.48
CA THR A 334 16.47 7.90 -29.30
C THR A 334 15.65 6.66 -28.87
N PRO A 335 14.46 6.81 -28.26
CA PRO A 335 13.59 5.69 -27.96
C PRO A 335 13.28 4.80 -29.17
N ARG A 336 13.17 5.38 -30.37
CA ARG A 336 12.96 4.65 -31.63
C ARG A 336 14.12 3.72 -31.98
N GLU A 337 15.35 4.19 -31.79
CA GLU A 337 16.55 3.40 -32.03
C GLU A 337 16.72 2.31 -30.97
N ARG A 338 16.36 2.61 -29.70
CA ARG A 338 16.40 1.64 -28.59
C ARG A 338 15.40 0.50 -28.74
N SER A 339 14.22 0.77 -29.29
CA SER A 339 13.10 -0.18 -29.32
C SER A 339 13.45 -1.51 -30.01
N VAL A 340 14.30 -1.48 -31.04
CA VAL A 340 14.67 -2.67 -31.80
C VAL A 340 15.42 -3.72 -30.97
N PHE A 341 16.13 -3.31 -29.90
CA PHE A 341 16.87 -4.22 -29.04
C PHE A 341 15.96 -5.17 -28.25
N PHE A 342 14.71 -4.77 -28.01
CA PHE A 342 13.75 -5.52 -27.23
C PHE A 342 12.87 -6.46 -28.06
N LEU A 343 13.02 -6.43 -29.39
CA LEU A 343 12.24 -7.26 -30.30
C LEU A 343 12.77 -8.70 -30.33
N ARG A 344 11.87 -9.64 -30.59
CA ARG A 344 12.22 -11.05 -30.76
C ARG A 344 13.06 -11.30 -32.01
N ASP A 345 13.76 -12.43 -32.02
CA ASP A 345 14.46 -12.91 -33.21
C ASP A 345 13.49 -13.31 -34.32
N ASN A 346 13.96 -13.33 -35.56
CA ASN A 346 13.28 -13.81 -36.74
C ASN A 346 11.89 -13.18 -36.96
N LEU A 347 11.87 -11.84 -37.02
CA LEU A 347 10.66 -11.09 -37.36
C LEU A 347 10.26 -11.37 -38.82
N THR A 348 8.96 -11.58 -39.03
CA THR A 348 8.41 -11.60 -40.42
C THR A 348 8.38 -10.21 -41.01
N ASP A 349 8.31 -10.12 -42.35
CA ASP A 349 8.19 -8.82 -43.08
C ASP A 349 6.98 -7.99 -42.59
N GLY A 350 5.89 -8.68 -42.23
CA GLY A 350 4.70 -8.05 -41.68
C GLY A 350 4.97 -7.41 -40.32
N GLU A 351 5.67 -8.10 -39.43
CA GLU A 351 6.05 -7.61 -38.11
C GLU A 351 7.07 -6.48 -38.18
N ILE A 352 8.05 -6.58 -39.07
CA ILE A 352 9.00 -5.50 -39.37
C ILE A 352 8.24 -4.22 -39.76
N LYS A 353 7.24 -4.36 -40.62
CA LYS A 353 6.41 -3.23 -41.07
C LYS A 353 5.58 -2.65 -39.92
N ILE A 354 4.98 -3.53 -39.07
CA ILE A 354 4.19 -3.10 -37.91
C ILE A 354 5.10 -2.38 -36.91
N MET A 355 6.25 -2.95 -36.54
CA MET A 355 7.19 -2.32 -35.60
C MET A 355 7.73 -0.99 -36.16
N GLY A 356 7.98 -0.91 -37.47
CA GLY A 356 8.31 0.34 -38.11
C GLY A 356 7.18 1.38 -38.01
N SER A 357 5.90 0.98 -38.06
CA SER A 357 4.75 1.89 -37.87
C SER A 357 4.64 2.39 -36.44
N TYR A 358 5.07 1.60 -35.46
CA TYR A 358 5.22 2.04 -34.06
C TYR A 358 6.49 2.88 -33.85
N GLY A 359 7.29 3.07 -34.86
CA GLY A 359 8.43 3.97 -34.88
C GLY A 359 9.78 3.30 -34.60
N ALA A 360 9.89 1.98 -34.61
CA ALA A 360 11.16 1.29 -34.45
C ALA A 360 12.14 1.59 -35.61
N ASP A 361 13.37 1.98 -35.29
CA ASP A 361 14.45 2.11 -36.27
C ASP A 361 15.20 0.78 -36.41
N MET A 362 14.88 0.01 -37.43
CA MET A 362 15.37 -1.35 -37.66
C MET A 362 16.86 -1.47 -37.98
N LYS A 363 17.62 -0.38 -38.06
CA LYS A 363 19.05 -0.41 -38.45
C LYS A 363 19.93 -1.23 -37.51
N GLN A 364 19.60 -1.27 -36.19
CA GLN A 364 20.32 -2.00 -35.15
C GLN A 364 19.72 -3.37 -34.85
N TYR A 365 18.63 -3.74 -35.49
CA TYR A 365 17.99 -5.03 -35.31
C TYR A 365 18.87 -6.17 -35.80
N LEU A 366 18.99 -7.23 -35.01
CA LEU A 366 19.64 -8.48 -35.40
C LEU A 366 18.57 -9.53 -35.65
N PRO A 367 18.42 -10.04 -36.86
CA PRO A 367 17.42 -11.08 -37.15
C PRO A 367 17.63 -12.36 -36.34
N ASP A 368 18.87 -12.65 -35.96
CA ASP A 368 19.26 -13.79 -35.13
C ASP A 368 20.18 -13.30 -34.02
N GLY A 369 19.89 -13.66 -32.77
CA GLY A 369 20.64 -13.24 -31.59
C GLY A 369 20.21 -11.91 -30.96
N ASN A 370 19.15 -11.27 -31.45
CA ASN A 370 18.61 -10.06 -30.85
C ASN A 370 18.14 -10.29 -29.41
N GLU A 371 17.41 -11.39 -29.19
CA GLU A 371 16.94 -11.78 -27.86
C GLU A 371 18.11 -12.04 -26.89
N ALA A 372 19.17 -12.67 -27.33
CA ALA A 372 20.30 -13.06 -26.48
C ALA A 372 20.98 -11.84 -25.84
N ARG A 373 21.15 -10.74 -26.59
CA ARG A 373 21.80 -9.51 -26.07
C ARG A 373 20.96 -8.80 -25.00
N VAL A 374 19.64 -8.80 -25.12
CA VAL A 374 18.75 -8.20 -24.11
C VAL A 374 18.64 -9.11 -22.88
N LYS A 375 18.53 -10.43 -23.09
CA LYS A 375 18.55 -11.40 -21.96
C LYS A 375 19.80 -11.24 -21.11
N ALA A 376 20.98 -11.00 -21.72
CA ALA A 376 22.23 -10.80 -21.00
C ALA A 376 22.17 -9.58 -20.05
N ALA A 377 21.49 -8.49 -20.45
CA ALA A 377 21.34 -7.29 -19.62
C ALA A 377 20.49 -7.52 -18.37
N TYR A 378 19.53 -8.44 -18.42
CA TYR A 378 18.70 -8.78 -17.25
C TYR A 378 19.26 -9.92 -16.41
N ALA A 379 20.11 -10.79 -16.97
CA ALA A 379 20.62 -11.95 -16.27
C ALA A 379 21.59 -11.61 -15.13
N ASN A 380 22.31 -10.50 -15.23
CA ASN A 380 23.35 -10.10 -14.27
C ASN A 380 22.91 -8.92 -13.40
N ARG A 381 21.74 -9.03 -12.77
CA ARG A 381 21.16 -7.96 -11.95
C ARG A 381 20.89 -8.45 -10.52
N ASP A 382 20.69 -7.52 -9.60
CA ASP A 382 20.19 -7.84 -8.26
C ASP A 382 19.04 -8.83 -8.36
N PRO A 383 19.08 -9.96 -7.63
CA PRO A 383 18.08 -11.03 -7.75
C PRO A 383 16.63 -10.57 -7.54
N ARG A 384 16.41 -9.50 -6.76
CA ARG A 384 15.08 -8.95 -6.52
C ARG A 384 14.42 -8.39 -7.78
N LEU A 385 15.20 -7.99 -8.80
CA LEU A 385 14.61 -7.54 -10.06
C LEU A 385 13.70 -8.62 -10.66
N ALA A 386 14.19 -9.84 -10.80
CA ALA A 386 13.43 -10.95 -11.36
C ALA A 386 12.28 -11.43 -10.45
N MET A 387 12.38 -11.16 -9.13
CA MET A 387 11.35 -11.52 -8.15
C MET A 387 10.22 -10.47 -8.08
N ASN A 388 10.53 -9.21 -8.36
CA ASN A 388 9.57 -8.10 -8.33
C ASN A 388 8.93 -7.81 -9.69
N VAL A 389 9.67 -8.03 -10.78
CA VAL A 389 9.33 -7.55 -12.13
C VAL A 389 9.45 -8.68 -13.16
N ILE A 390 8.51 -8.75 -14.08
CA ILE A 390 8.62 -9.56 -15.30
C ILE A 390 9.25 -8.66 -16.36
N THR A 391 10.52 -8.94 -16.65
CA THR A 391 11.30 -8.22 -17.67
C THR A 391 11.14 -8.87 -19.05
N PRO A 392 11.51 -8.21 -20.16
CA PRO A 392 11.54 -8.83 -21.47
C PRO A 392 12.28 -10.18 -21.45
N TYR A 393 11.68 -11.18 -22.08
CA TYR A 393 12.11 -12.58 -22.14
C TYR A 393 12.07 -13.36 -20.82
N ALA A 394 11.61 -12.75 -19.73
CA ALA A 394 11.31 -13.49 -18.51
C ALA A 394 10.06 -14.35 -18.69
N THR A 395 10.05 -15.51 -18.04
CA THR A 395 8.90 -16.41 -18.01
C THR A 395 8.00 -16.12 -16.82
N TYR A 396 6.71 -16.42 -16.98
CA TYR A 396 5.68 -16.32 -15.95
C TYR A 396 4.74 -17.53 -16.05
N LEU A 397 4.47 -18.19 -14.92
CA LEU A 397 3.53 -19.31 -14.90
C LEU A 397 2.11 -18.78 -14.80
N GLY A 398 1.42 -18.68 -15.94
CA GLY A 398 0.03 -18.25 -16.00
C GLY A 398 -0.96 -19.41 -15.84
N GLY A 399 -2.24 -19.05 -15.68
CA GLY A 399 -3.32 -20.02 -15.45
C GLY A 399 -4.63 -19.67 -16.15
N VAL A 400 -4.63 -18.70 -17.07
CA VAL A 400 -5.86 -18.17 -17.70
C VAL A 400 -6.68 -19.23 -18.45
N THR A 401 -6.04 -20.26 -18.98
CA THR A 401 -6.72 -21.38 -19.69
C THR A 401 -7.24 -22.47 -18.76
N GLY A 402 -7.05 -22.35 -17.44
CA GLY A 402 -7.29 -23.42 -16.47
C GLY A 402 -6.15 -24.45 -16.39
N SER A 403 -5.08 -24.26 -17.17
CA SER A 403 -3.84 -25.06 -17.11
C SER A 403 -2.65 -24.15 -16.78
N ALA A 404 -1.71 -24.68 -16.02
CA ALA A 404 -0.47 -23.96 -15.71
C ALA A 404 0.47 -23.98 -16.94
N ILE A 405 0.59 -22.84 -17.60
CA ILE A 405 1.38 -22.65 -18.82
C ILE A 405 2.47 -21.62 -18.55
N SER A 406 3.69 -21.91 -19.02
CA SER A 406 4.80 -20.96 -18.94
C SER A 406 4.77 -20.01 -20.12
N TYR A 407 4.40 -18.76 -19.87
CA TYR A 407 4.37 -17.68 -20.85
C TYR A 407 5.66 -16.86 -20.79
N THR A 408 6.02 -16.23 -21.91
CA THR A 408 7.21 -15.35 -22.02
C THR A 408 6.80 -13.94 -22.44
N LEU A 409 7.37 -12.91 -21.81
CA LEU A 409 7.15 -11.52 -22.20
C LEU A 409 8.02 -11.20 -23.44
N ARG A 410 7.40 -11.15 -24.62
CA ARG A 410 8.10 -10.94 -25.92
C ARG A 410 7.30 -10.06 -26.87
N TRP A 411 8.00 -9.33 -27.72
CA TRP A 411 7.38 -8.45 -28.72
C TRP A 411 8.00 -8.66 -30.12
N PRO A 412 7.19 -8.46 -31.18
CA PRO A 412 5.73 -8.33 -31.13
C PRO A 412 5.05 -9.58 -30.60
N TYR A 413 3.84 -9.41 -30.02
CA TYR A 413 3.02 -10.50 -29.51
C TYR A 413 2.57 -11.42 -30.65
N ARG A 414 2.74 -12.72 -30.50
CA ARG A 414 2.37 -13.75 -31.50
C ARG A 414 1.41 -14.80 -30.96
N GLY A 415 1.10 -14.74 -29.68
CA GLY A 415 0.47 -15.85 -29.00
C GLY A 415 -1.05 -15.89 -29.08
N ALA A 416 -1.57 -17.04 -28.74
CA ALA A 416 -2.87 -17.23 -28.14
C ALA A 416 -2.66 -17.80 -26.74
N ASP A 417 -3.66 -17.69 -25.85
CA ASP A 417 -3.51 -18.12 -24.46
C ASP A 417 -3.27 -19.64 -24.32
N ASP A 418 -3.70 -20.44 -25.31
CA ASP A 418 -3.68 -21.90 -25.32
C ASP A 418 -2.74 -22.53 -26.39
N ALA A 419 -1.98 -21.73 -27.11
CA ALA A 419 -1.13 -22.19 -28.20
C ALA A 419 0.26 -21.53 -28.19
N GLU A 420 1.27 -22.29 -28.71
CA GLU A 420 2.61 -21.76 -28.95
C GLU A 420 2.55 -20.51 -29.88
N PRO A 421 3.38 -19.50 -29.61
CA PRO A 421 4.58 -19.55 -28.77
C PRO A 421 4.38 -19.17 -27.29
N TYR A 422 3.18 -19.11 -26.74
CA TYR A 422 2.86 -18.74 -25.35
C TYR A 422 3.49 -17.41 -24.92
N ASP A 423 3.16 -16.34 -25.62
CA ASP A 423 3.56 -15.00 -25.21
C ASP A 423 2.65 -14.48 -24.11
N ILE A 424 3.21 -13.74 -23.15
CA ILE A 424 2.41 -13.03 -22.14
C ILE A 424 1.49 -12.03 -22.85
N ARG A 425 0.19 -12.19 -22.68
CA ARG A 425 -0.82 -11.24 -23.13
C ARG A 425 -1.01 -10.15 -22.09
N THR A 426 -1.01 -8.91 -22.53
CA THR A 426 -1.33 -7.73 -21.70
C THR A 426 -2.68 -7.15 -22.13
N ASP A 427 -3.21 -6.21 -21.38
CA ASP A 427 -4.45 -5.51 -21.75
C ASP A 427 -4.29 -4.71 -23.06
N THR A 428 -3.07 -4.29 -23.36
CA THR A 428 -2.69 -3.55 -24.55
C THR A 428 -1.49 -4.21 -25.22
N ASN A 429 -1.76 -5.17 -26.12
CA ASN A 429 -0.71 -5.97 -26.78
C ASN A 429 0.24 -5.17 -27.68
N ASP A 430 -0.10 -3.94 -28.01
CA ASP A 430 0.68 -2.99 -28.81
C ASP A 430 1.52 -2.04 -27.96
N LYS A 431 1.59 -2.28 -26.65
CA LYS A 431 2.38 -1.49 -25.71
C LYS A 431 3.40 -2.36 -24.99
N PHE A 432 4.54 -1.77 -24.65
CA PHE A 432 5.78 -2.47 -24.36
C PHE A 432 6.28 -2.08 -22.98
N TYR A 433 5.64 -2.67 -21.94
CA TYR A 433 5.89 -2.32 -20.55
C TYR A 433 6.50 -3.48 -19.78
N TYR A 434 7.24 -3.14 -18.71
CA TYR A 434 7.51 -4.09 -17.64
C TYR A 434 6.23 -4.44 -16.92
N LEU A 435 6.17 -5.66 -16.34
CA LEU A 435 4.99 -6.11 -15.61
C LEU A 435 5.38 -6.44 -14.17
N ILE A 436 4.47 -6.28 -13.22
CA ILE A 436 4.70 -6.64 -11.83
C ILE A 436 4.58 -8.16 -11.68
N ARG A 437 5.53 -8.78 -10.94
CA ARG A 437 5.49 -10.17 -10.53
C ARG A 437 5.12 -10.32 -9.06
N LYS A 438 5.64 -9.45 -8.20
CA LYS A 438 5.39 -9.47 -6.77
C LYS A 438 3.90 -9.33 -6.48
N PHE A 439 3.39 -10.09 -5.51
CA PHE A 439 1.96 -10.17 -5.15
C PHE A 439 1.03 -10.73 -6.23
N VAL A 440 1.54 -11.14 -7.38
CA VAL A 440 0.76 -11.79 -8.43
C VAL A 440 0.85 -13.30 -8.26
N TYR A 441 -0.29 -13.95 -8.33
CA TYR A 441 -0.37 -15.39 -8.20
C TYR A 441 0.12 -16.08 -9.48
N GLU A 442 0.99 -17.06 -9.34
CA GLU A 442 1.48 -17.88 -10.46
C GLU A 442 0.84 -19.27 -10.38
N GLY A 443 0.21 -19.75 -11.47
CA GLY A 443 -0.47 -21.04 -11.54
C GLY A 443 -1.98 -20.93 -11.65
N THR A 444 -2.70 -21.98 -11.26
CA THR A 444 -4.16 -22.16 -11.49
C THR A 444 -4.98 -22.28 -10.21
N GLU A 445 -4.36 -22.21 -9.03
CA GLU A 445 -5.03 -22.51 -7.76
C GLU A 445 -6.08 -21.44 -7.36
N HIS A 446 -5.91 -20.20 -7.81
CA HIS A 446 -6.81 -19.09 -7.52
C HIS A 446 -7.36 -18.48 -8.80
N THR A 447 -8.67 -18.37 -8.89
CA THR A 447 -9.38 -18.00 -10.13
C THR A 447 -10.17 -16.69 -10.03
N ILE A 448 -10.36 -16.16 -8.82
CA ILE A 448 -11.09 -14.92 -8.60
C ILE A 448 -10.08 -13.76 -8.59
N MET A 449 -9.93 -13.07 -9.73
CA MET A 449 -8.87 -12.06 -9.90
C MET A 449 -8.95 -10.91 -8.90
N GLU A 450 -10.15 -10.49 -8.47
CA GLU A 450 -10.36 -9.40 -7.50
C GLU A 450 -10.30 -9.87 -6.04
N ARG A 451 -9.93 -11.13 -5.81
CA ARG A 451 -9.94 -11.76 -4.47
C ARG A 451 -8.70 -12.61 -4.24
N SER A 452 -7.53 -12.04 -4.50
CA SER A 452 -6.27 -12.74 -4.21
C SER A 452 -6.15 -13.06 -2.71
N PRO A 453 -5.74 -14.27 -2.35
CA PRO A 453 -5.54 -14.64 -0.95
C PRO A 453 -4.26 -14.04 -0.35
N ILE A 454 -3.37 -13.47 -1.15
CA ILE A 454 -2.10 -12.95 -0.67
C ILE A 454 -2.33 -11.77 0.28
N ASP A 455 -1.81 -11.90 1.51
CA ASP A 455 -1.85 -10.87 2.55
C ASP A 455 -1.16 -9.59 2.12
N ILE A 456 -1.65 -8.46 2.63
CA ILE A 456 -1.08 -7.14 2.37
C ILE A 456 -0.15 -6.78 3.54
N PRO A 457 1.18 -6.78 3.36
CA PRO A 457 2.09 -6.41 4.43
C PRO A 457 2.06 -4.89 4.64
N LEU A 458 1.76 -4.46 5.87
CA LEU A 458 1.81 -3.05 6.29
C LEU A 458 3.08 -2.73 7.06
N ILE A 459 3.63 -3.71 7.78
CA ILE A 459 4.89 -3.59 8.51
C ILE A 459 5.58 -4.96 8.48
N ARG A 460 6.81 -5.00 7.98
CA ARG A 460 7.64 -6.19 8.03
C ARG A 460 9.06 -5.89 8.52
N TYR A 461 9.77 -6.92 8.96
CA TYR A 461 11.04 -6.75 9.67
C TYR A 461 12.13 -6.11 8.79
N ALA A 462 12.14 -6.34 7.47
CA ALA A 462 13.07 -5.67 6.57
C ALA A 462 12.89 -4.14 6.58
N ASP A 463 11.64 -3.62 6.65
CA ASP A 463 11.38 -2.20 6.79
C ASP A 463 11.93 -1.66 8.13
N VAL A 464 11.82 -2.44 9.21
CA VAL A 464 12.40 -2.07 10.51
C VAL A 464 13.92 -1.93 10.43
N LEU A 465 14.62 -2.90 9.81
CA LEU A 465 16.07 -2.86 9.65
C LEU A 465 16.54 -1.67 8.81
N LEU A 466 15.85 -1.38 7.71
CA LEU A 466 16.20 -0.26 6.83
C LEU A 466 15.87 1.10 7.46
N ASN A 467 14.80 1.20 8.25
CA ASN A 467 14.50 2.40 9.03
C ASN A 467 15.51 2.61 10.18
N LEU A 468 15.97 1.54 10.83
CA LEU A 468 17.05 1.61 11.83
C LEU A 468 18.35 2.09 11.17
N ALA A 469 18.69 1.55 10.00
CA ALA A 469 19.86 1.98 9.25
C ALA A 469 19.76 3.46 8.86
N GLU A 470 18.59 3.95 8.47
CA GLU A 470 18.36 5.36 8.19
C GLU A 470 18.53 6.21 9.44
N ALA A 471 17.90 5.84 10.57
CA ALA A 471 18.00 6.57 11.82
C ALA A 471 19.45 6.70 12.32
N LEU A 472 20.24 5.64 12.19
CA LEU A 472 21.68 5.66 12.51
C LEU A 472 22.46 6.57 11.58
N THR A 473 22.20 6.47 10.28
CA THR A 473 22.90 7.27 9.27
C THR A 473 22.65 8.76 9.46
N GLU A 474 21.41 9.17 9.73
CA GLU A 474 21.06 10.58 9.94
C GLU A 474 21.62 11.16 11.25
N GLN A 475 22.07 10.30 12.18
CA GLN A 475 22.83 10.70 13.38
C GLN A 475 24.35 10.73 13.14
N GLY A 476 24.82 10.45 11.92
CA GLY A 476 26.25 10.33 11.60
C GLY A 476 26.88 8.98 11.96
N LYS A 477 26.11 8.01 12.45
CA LYS A 477 26.54 6.65 12.80
C LYS A 477 26.42 5.70 11.60
N TRP A 478 26.84 6.15 10.43
CA TRP A 478 26.57 5.43 9.17
C TRP A 478 27.31 4.08 9.08
N GLU A 479 28.46 3.91 9.73
CA GLU A 479 29.16 2.62 9.80
C GLU A 479 28.34 1.56 10.56
N GLU A 480 27.65 1.96 11.63
CA GLU A 480 26.77 1.08 12.39
C GLU A 480 25.51 0.67 11.61
N ALA A 481 25.14 1.43 10.59
CA ALA A 481 24.01 1.12 9.74
C ALA A 481 24.26 -0.01 8.71
N ILE A 482 25.53 -0.22 8.32
CA ILE A 482 25.94 -1.17 7.27
C ILE A 482 25.47 -2.59 7.54
N PRO A 483 25.63 -3.18 8.75
CA PRO A 483 25.17 -4.54 9.03
C PRO A 483 23.68 -4.74 8.75
N TYR A 484 22.83 -3.80 9.11
CA TYR A 484 21.37 -3.90 8.91
C TYR A 484 20.97 -3.90 7.44
N VAL A 485 21.65 -3.09 6.62
CA VAL A 485 21.48 -3.13 5.16
C VAL A 485 22.02 -4.43 4.60
N ASN A 486 23.16 -4.91 5.08
CA ASN A 486 23.76 -6.17 4.63
C ASN A 486 22.91 -7.40 4.99
N ASP A 487 22.19 -7.40 6.11
CA ASP A 487 21.25 -8.48 6.44
C ASP A 487 20.17 -8.62 5.34
N VAL A 488 19.61 -7.50 4.88
CA VAL A 488 18.62 -7.47 3.80
C VAL A 488 19.23 -7.94 2.46
N ARG A 489 20.42 -7.45 2.12
CA ARG A 489 21.14 -7.80 0.89
C ARG A 489 21.55 -9.27 0.84
N ASN A 490 22.12 -9.76 1.94
CA ASN A 490 22.61 -11.16 2.05
C ASN A 490 21.45 -12.16 1.92
N ARG A 491 20.26 -11.84 2.42
CA ARG A 491 19.07 -12.69 2.33
C ARG A 491 18.73 -13.07 0.88
N VAL A 492 18.97 -12.18 -0.08
CA VAL A 492 18.69 -12.38 -1.51
C VAL A 492 19.95 -12.72 -2.33
N GLY A 493 21.12 -12.80 -1.70
CA GLY A 493 22.38 -13.03 -2.40
C GLY A 493 22.90 -11.80 -3.17
N ALA A 494 22.41 -10.60 -2.87
CA ALA A 494 22.97 -9.37 -3.41
C ALA A 494 24.32 -9.04 -2.76
N GLN A 495 25.20 -8.36 -3.49
CA GLN A 495 26.56 -8.06 -3.01
C GLN A 495 26.51 -7.17 -1.77
N ALA A 496 27.15 -7.59 -0.68
CA ALA A 496 27.17 -6.85 0.58
C ALA A 496 27.89 -5.50 0.44
N LEU A 497 27.45 -4.48 1.18
CA LEU A 497 28.18 -3.21 1.28
C LEU A 497 29.58 -3.45 1.87
N ASN A 498 30.56 -2.69 1.42
CA ASN A 498 31.97 -2.78 1.80
C ASN A 498 32.65 -4.13 1.45
N SER A 499 32.15 -4.85 0.46
CA SER A 499 32.75 -6.13 0.02
C SER A 499 33.61 -6.01 -1.24
N ASN A 500 33.47 -4.94 -2.01
CA ASN A 500 34.29 -4.60 -3.18
C ASN A 500 34.23 -3.08 -3.48
N ASP A 501 34.93 -2.64 -4.52
CA ASP A 501 35.04 -1.22 -4.89
C ASP A 501 33.69 -0.57 -5.22
N TYR A 502 32.75 -1.31 -5.84
CA TYR A 502 31.42 -0.80 -6.20
C TYR A 502 30.53 -0.63 -4.99
N THR A 503 30.69 -1.48 -3.98
CA THR A 503 29.86 -1.49 -2.78
C THR A 503 30.49 -0.73 -1.60
N THR A 504 31.71 -0.22 -1.75
CA THR A 504 32.39 0.57 -0.72
C THR A 504 31.61 1.85 -0.42
N VAL A 505 31.23 2.00 0.85
CA VAL A 505 30.50 3.18 1.37
C VAL A 505 31.50 4.31 1.59
N LYS A 506 31.23 5.48 0.98
CA LYS A 506 32.13 6.64 0.95
C LYS A 506 31.77 7.76 1.95
N GLY A 507 30.94 7.42 2.94
CA GLY A 507 30.50 8.37 3.97
C GLY A 507 28.99 8.51 4.05
N LEU A 508 28.53 9.47 4.87
CA LEU A 508 27.14 9.66 5.26
C LEU A 508 26.19 9.82 4.05
N ASP A 509 26.51 10.69 3.10
CA ASP A 509 25.63 10.96 1.96
C ASP A 509 25.53 9.77 1.02
N ASP A 510 26.62 9.04 0.81
CA ASP A 510 26.60 7.80 0.03
C ASP A 510 25.76 6.73 0.75
N MET A 511 25.93 6.56 2.06
CA MET A 511 25.13 5.60 2.84
C MET A 511 23.65 5.94 2.78
N ARG A 512 23.27 7.22 2.90
CA ARG A 512 21.89 7.69 2.75
C ARG A 512 21.31 7.29 1.39
N GLN A 513 22.05 7.47 0.30
CA GLN A 513 21.59 7.08 -1.04
C GLN A 513 21.48 5.57 -1.20
N ARG A 514 22.39 4.79 -0.61
CA ARG A 514 22.34 3.33 -0.63
C ARG A 514 21.14 2.79 0.13
N ILE A 515 20.83 3.34 1.32
CA ILE A 515 19.62 2.96 2.07
C ILE A 515 18.35 3.27 1.28
N ARG A 516 18.26 4.45 0.65
CA ARG A 516 17.12 4.81 -0.19
C ARG A 516 16.94 3.85 -1.36
N LYS A 517 18.01 3.48 -2.06
CA LYS A 517 17.98 2.48 -3.15
C LYS A 517 17.58 1.11 -2.62
N GLU A 518 18.15 0.69 -1.48
CA GLU A 518 17.81 -0.58 -0.86
C GLU A 518 16.31 -0.66 -0.53
N ARG A 519 15.72 0.43 0.00
CA ARG A 519 14.29 0.53 0.24
C ARG A 519 13.48 0.44 -1.05
N TYR A 520 13.90 1.08 -2.13
CA TYR A 520 13.22 0.96 -3.44
C TYR A 520 13.17 -0.49 -3.93
N TRP A 521 14.27 -1.25 -3.82
CA TRP A 521 14.34 -2.61 -4.33
C TRP A 521 13.65 -3.62 -3.40
N GLU A 522 13.83 -3.45 -2.12
CA GLU A 522 13.32 -4.36 -1.09
C GLU A 522 11.82 -4.21 -0.87
N LEU A 523 11.34 -2.97 -0.77
CA LEU A 523 9.97 -2.63 -0.42
C LEU A 523 9.12 -2.24 -1.65
N ALA A 524 9.60 -2.58 -2.85
CA ALA A 524 8.87 -2.32 -4.08
C ALA A 524 7.43 -2.81 -4.01
N PHE A 525 6.48 -1.95 -4.39
CA PHE A 525 5.05 -2.27 -4.49
C PHE A 525 4.36 -2.61 -3.15
N GLU A 526 4.88 -2.11 -2.02
CA GLU A 526 4.33 -2.31 -0.67
C GLU A 526 3.77 -1.01 -0.05
N GLU A 527 3.48 0.01 -0.84
CA GLU A 527 2.99 1.33 -0.42
C GLU A 527 3.93 2.18 0.43
N TYR A 528 5.21 1.90 0.42
CA TYR A 528 6.18 2.69 1.17
C TYR A 528 6.72 3.88 0.37
N MET A 529 6.91 3.72 -0.94
CA MET A 529 7.77 4.61 -1.72
C MET A 529 7.20 6.02 -1.87
N PHE A 530 5.90 6.17 -2.05
CA PHE A 530 5.29 7.50 -2.08
C PHE A 530 5.51 8.29 -0.78
N PHE A 531 5.29 7.64 0.36
CA PHE A 531 5.47 8.26 1.68
C PHE A 531 6.95 8.53 1.99
N ASP A 532 7.86 7.67 1.58
CA ASP A 532 9.30 7.87 1.71
C ASP A 532 9.79 9.04 0.84
N GLU A 533 9.34 9.14 -0.41
CA GLU A 533 9.68 10.26 -1.30
C GLU A 533 9.13 11.59 -0.77
N LEU A 534 7.93 11.62 -0.17
CA LEU A 534 7.39 12.79 0.52
C LEU A 534 8.27 13.18 1.72
N ARG A 535 8.67 12.21 2.55
CA ARG A 535 9.49 12.41 3.74
C ARG A 535 10.91 12.90 3.40
N TRP A 536 11.49 12.34 2.34
CA TRP A 536 12.82 12.75 1.84
C TRP A 536 12.80 14.05 1.04
N GLY A 537 11.61 14.55 0.69
CA GLY A 537 11.43 15.73 -0.15
C GLY A 537 11.86 15.55 -1.60
N THR A 538 11.84 14.29 -2.09
CA THR A 538 12.34 13.93 -3.44
C THR A 538 11.23 13.65 -4.46
N TRP A 539 9.98 13.59 -4.03
CA TRP A 539 8.85 13.21 -4.88
C TRP A 539 8.72 14.03 -6.16
N LYS A 540 8.81 15.36 -6.07
CA LYS A 540 8.74 16.26 -7.22
C LYS A 540 9.81 15.91 -8.26
N GLU A 541 11.06 15.79 -7.83
CA GLU A 541 12.21 15.52 -8.72
C GLU A 541 12.17 14.10 -9.29
N LYS A 542 11.70 13.13 -8.50
CA LYS A 542 11.69 11.73 -8.89
C LYS A 542 10.50 11.35 -9.77
N LYS A 543 9.33 11.98 -9.57
CA LYS A 543 8.10 11.64 -10.31
C LYS A 543 7.81 12.60 -11.46
N PHE A 544 8.20 13.88 -11.38
CA PHE A 544 7.80 14.92 -12.33
C PHE A 544 8.97 15.52 -13.13
N TYR A 545 10.06 14.76 -13.33
CA TYR A 545 11.13 15.21 -14.22
C TYR A 545 10.65 15.25 -15.67
N GLU A 546 11.32 16.08 -16.50
CA GLU A 546 10.99 16.24 -17.90
C GLU A 546 11.04 14.88 -18.65
N GLY A 547 9.99 14.56 -19.37
CA GLY A 547 9.85 13.31 -20.11
C GLY A 547 9.36 12.12 -19.31
N ASN A 548 9.18 12.23 -17.97
CA ASN A 548 8.58 11.15 -17.20
C ASN A 548 7.06 11.07 -17.39
N GLY A 549 6.55 9.87 -17.24
CA GLY A 549 5.15 9.53 -17.41
C GLY A 549 4.99 8.02 -17.53
N LEU A 550 3.91 7.56 -18.15
CA LEU A 550 3.84 6.16 -18.57
C LEU A 550 4.87 5.93 -19.67
N MET A 551 5.84 5.10 -19.38
CA MET A 551 7.01 4.92 -20.23
C MET A 551 7.18 3.47 -20.67
N GLU A 552 7.36 3.24 -21.95
CA GLU A 552 7.75 1.95 -22.51
C GLU A 552 9.17 1.55 -22.08
N VAL A 553 9.49 0.26 -22.10
CA VAL A 553 10.78 -0.28 -21.62
C VAL A 553 12.02 0.39 -22.25
N TRP A 554 11.90 0.98 -23.42
CA TRP A 554 12.97 1.71 -24.13
C TRP A 554 12.94 3.21 -23.96
N GLY A 555 12.06 3.72 -23.07
CA GLY A 555 12.04 5.13 -22.72
C GLY A 555 11.12 6.01 -23.56
N ASN A 556 10.23 5.43 -24.37
CA ASN A 556 9.18 6.21 -25.06
C ASN A 556 8.03 6.50 -24.11
N THR A 557 7.72 7.79 -23.88
CA THR A 557 6.65 8.22 -22.97
C THR A 557 5.33 8.34 -23.73
N THR A 558 4.33 7.56 -23.31
CA THR A 558 2.99 7.56 -23.92
C THR A 558 2.18 8.78 -23.49
N TYR A 559 2.25 9.14 -22.20
CA TYR A 559 1.72 10.39 -21.65
C TYR A 559 2.57 10.82 -20.45
N SER A 560 2.74 12.13 -20.30
CA SER A 560 3.64 12.70 -19.30
C SER A 560 2.90 13.11 -18.04
N TYR A 561 3.58 13.00 -16.89
CA TYR A 561 3.13 13.60 -15.64
C TYR A 561 3.44 15.09 -15.63
N MET A 562 2.61 15.85 -14.90
CA MET A 562 2.71 17.30 -14.82
C MET A 562 2.67 17.78 -13.39
N TRP A 563 3.69 18.51 -12.96
CA TRP A 563 3.69 19.19 -11.68
C TRP A 563 2.77 20.42 -11.73
N GLY A 564 1.63 20.34 -11.04
CA GLY A 564 0.65 21.44 -10.99
C GLY A 564 1.09 22.63 -10.14
N GLY A 565 2.01 22.41 -9.19
CA GLY A 565 2.52 23.44 -8.29
C GLY A 565 2.90 22.89 -6.92
N ASP A 566 3.64 23.68 -6.14
CA ASP A 566 4.13 23.24 -4.81
C ASP A 566 3.01 23.04 -3.77
N TYR A 567 1.77 23.45 -4.07
CA TYR A 567 0.61 23.11 -3.26
C TYR A 567 0.35 21.60 -3.20
N LEU A 568 0.82 20.81 -4.17
CA LEU A 568 0.67 19.35 -4.20
C LEU A 568 1.40 18.63 -3.05
N TRP A 569 2.34 19.27 -2.38
CA TRP A 569 2.95 18.73 -1.16
C TRP A 569 1.97 18.58 0.00
N LYS A 570 0.79 19.22 -0.10
CA LYS A 570 -0.30 19.16 0.88
C LYS A 570 -1.59 18.91 0.13
N TRP A 571 -2.29 17.84 0.45
CA TRP A 571 -3.55 17.53 -0.20
C TRP A 571 -4.61 18.60 0.10
N ALA A 572 -5.53 18.79 -0.85
CA ALA A 572 -6.68 19.66 -0.63
C ALA A 572 -7.61 19.09 0.45
N VAL A 573 -8.11 19.94 1.33
CA VAL A 573 -9.31 19.60 2.11
C VAL A 573 -10.47 19.45 1.13
N PRO A 574 -11.21 18.31 1.16
CA PRO A 574 -12.28 18.10 0.17
C PRO A 574 -13.33 19.19 0.19
N ALA A 575 -13.69 19.72 -0.99
CA ALA A 575 -14.66 20.82 -1.11
C ALA A 575 -15.98 20.50 -0.42
N SER A 576 -16.51 19.29 -0.60
CA SER A 576 -17.78 18.87 0.03
C SER A 576 -17.71 18.79 1.56
N GLU A 577 -16.55 18.60 2.17
CA GLU A 577 -16.40 18.63 3.61
C GLU A 577 -16.32 20.08 4.13
N MET A 578 -15.71 20.98 3.36
CA MET A 578 -15.71 22.42 3.67
C MET A 578 -17.13 23.03 3.59
N GLU A 579 -17.95 22.56 2.65
CA GLU A 579 -19.37 22.96 2.56
C GLU A 579 -20.17 22.55 3.79
N LYS A 580 -19.87 21.37 4.38
CA LYS A 580 -20.53 20.87 5.60
C LYS A 580 -20.02 21.52 6.89
N ASN A 581 -18.77 21.96 6.90
CA ASN A 581 -18.09 22.48 8.08
C ASN A 581 -17.33 23.77 7.76
N SER A 582 -17.95 24.90 8.07
CA SER A 582 -17.39 26.25 7.83
C SER A 582 -16.15 26.58 8.67
N ASN A 583 -15.79 25.75 9.66
CA ASN A 583 -14.57 25.92 10.45
C ASN A 583 -13.33 25.30 9.77
N LEU A 584 -13.51 24.57 8.68
CA LEU A 584 -12.40 24.05 7.89
C LEU A 584 -11.76 25.17 7.06
N VAL A 585 -10.44 25.16 7.03
CA VAL A 585 -9.64 26.08 6.22
C VAL A 585 -8.84 25.27 5.21
N GLN A 586 -8.85 25.69 3.96
CA GLN A 586 -8.12 25.03 2.87
C GLN A 586 -6.61 25.18 3.04
N ASN A 587 -5.86 24.20 2.53
CA ASN A 587 -4.42 24.34 2.38
C ASN A 587 -4.08 25.43 1.35
N GLU A 588 -3.04 26.20 1.65
CA GLU A 588 -2.57 27.27 0.76
C GLU A 588 -2.22 26.74 -0.63
N GLY A 589 -2.59 27.49 -1.66
CA GLY A 589 -2.38 27.17 -3.06
C GLY A 589 -3.51 26.37 -3.72
N TRP A 590 -4.41 25.79 -2.94
CA TRP A 590 -5.63 25.17 -3.47
C TRP A 590 -6.72 26.25 -3.61
N ASN A 591 -6.96 26.66 -4.85
CA ASN A 591 -8.08 27.57 -5.15
C ASN A 591 -9.40 26.81 -5.12
N ASN A 592 -10.44 27.44 -4.59
CA ASN A 592 -11.80 26.88 -4.54
C ASN A 592 -12.41 26.77 -5.94
#